data_4685407c8ae6399e082a8eb5cd8b1575
#
_entry.id   4685407c8ae6399e082a8eb5cd8b1575
#
_cell.length_a   1.000
_cell.length_b   1.000
_cell.length_c   1.000
_cell.angle_alpha   90.00
_cell.angle_beta   90.00
_cell.angle_gamma   90.00
#
_symmetry.space_group_name_H-M   'P 1'
#
loop_
_entity.id
_entity.type
_entity.pdbx_description
1 polymer ?
#
loop_
_entity_poly.entity_id
_entity_poly.type
_entity_poly.pdbx_seq_one_letter_code
_entity_poly.pdbx_strand_id
1 'polypeptide(L)'
;MARFLLDTDIDEIVDRLAPVSQDFAGKTILLTGARGFLGRYFMEIFARLNERVLEQPVRLVGLDNLLTAGKTGAEIPEFPGIEFINHDVIQPFSWDGPLDYVIHAAGIASPYYYRAYPLETLEVAITGTRRMLEL
;
A
#
# COMPACT_ATOMS: atom_id res chain seq x y z
N MET A 1 -3.57 -11.58 -19.38
CA MET A 1 -4.39 -11.24 -18.22
C MET A 1 -4.72 -9.74 -18.26
N ALA A 2 -5.95 -9.33 -18.07
CA ALA A 2 -6.28 -7.92 -18.09
C ALA A 2 -5.64 -7.26 -16.85
N ARG A 3 -4.75 -6.30 -17.05
CA ARG A 3 -4.12 -5.53 -15.99
C ARG A 3 -5.19 -4.67 -15.34
N PHE A 4 -5.29 -4.70 -14.02
CA PHE A 4 -6.31 -3.94 -13.27
C PHE A 4 -6.08 -2.43 -13.37
N LEU A 5 -4.81 -2.01 -13.43
CA LEU A 5 -4.40 -0.62 -13.53
C LEU A 5 -4.00 -0.28 -14.96
N LEU A 6 -4.30 0.93 -15.41
CA LEU A 6 -3.89 1.44 -16.70
C LEU A 6 -2.49 2.08 -16.59
N ASP A 7 -1.59 1.70 -17.48
CA ASP A 7 -0.25 2.29 -17.53
C ASP A 7 -0.28 3.80 -17.76
N THR A 8 -1.25 4.28 -18.56
CA THR A 8 -1.46 5.71 -18.81
C THR A 8 -1.77 6.50 -17.55
N ASP A 9 -2.59 5.92 -16.65
CA ASP A 9 -2.94 6.57 -15.38
C ASP A 9 -1.72 6.65 -14.46
N ILE A 10 -0.96 5.54 -14.38
CA ILE A 10 0.27 5.50 -13.56
C ILE A 10 1.29 6.51 -14.08
N ASP A 11 1.52 6.56 -15.39
CA ASP A 11 2.48 7.47 -16.01
C ASP A 11 2.07 8.94 -15.77
N GLU A 12 0.78 9.28 -15.92
CA GLU A 12 0.27 10.64 -15.64
C GLU A 12 0.48 11.03 -14.17
N ILE A 13 0.19 10.11 -13.23
CA ILE A 13 0.38 10.39 -11.81
C ILE A 13 1.87 10.58 -11.49
N VAL A 14 2.74 9.74 -12.04
CA VAL A 14 4.19 9.83 -11.84
C VAL A 14 4.73 11.16 -12.38
N ASP A 15 4.30 11.58 -13.58
CA ASP A 15 4.70 12.85 -14.17
C ASP A 15 4.28 14.05 -13.29
N ARG A 16 3.08 14.00 -12.71
CA ARG A 16 2.58 15.03 -11.79
C ARG A 16 3.31 15.05 -10.46
N LEU A 17 3.77 13.88 -9.96
CA LEU A 17 4.51 13.75 -8.72
C LEU A 17 6.01 14.08 -8.88
N ALA A 18 6.57 13.99 -10.08
CA ALA A 18 7.99 14.16 -10.31
C ALA A 18 8.61 15.38 -9.62
N PRO A 19 7.98 16.60 -9.61
CA PRO A 19 8.53 17.77 -8.95
C PRO A 19 8.73 17.66 -7.44
N VAL A 20 7.96 16.79 -6.77
CA VAL A 20 7.99 16.61 -5.30
C VAL A 20 8.49 15.22 -4.88
N SER A 21 8.70 14.32 -5.83
CA SER A 21 9.03 12.92 -5.56
C SER A 21 10.39 12.72 -4.89
N GLN A 22 11.31 13.68 -5.03
CA GLN A 22 12.63 13.59 -4.40
C GLN A 22 12.57 13.56 -2.86
N ASP A 23 11.48 14.03 -2.26
CA ASP A 23 11.25 13.92 -0.81
C ASP A 23 11.14 12.45 -0.35
N PHE A 24 10.83 11.55 -1.26
CA PHE A 24 10.76 10.10 -1.01
C PHE A 24 12.06 9.36 -1.29
N ALA A 25 13.05 9.98 -1.94
CA ALA A 25 14.28 9.32 -2.34
C ALA A 25 15.01 8.69 -1.14
N GLY A 26 15.31 7.40 -1.22
CA GLY A 26 15.98 6.62 -0.16
C GLY A 26 15.15 6.41 1.11
N LYS A 27 13.87 6.76 1.11
CA LYS A 27 12.97 6.63 2.26
C LYS A 27 12.33 5.25 2.34
N THR A 28 11.93 4.87 3.55
CA THR A 28 11.13 3.67 3.80
C THR A 28 9.68 4.06 4.09
N ILE A 29 8.76 3.48 3.34
CA ILE A 29 7.32 3.74 3.42
C ILE A 29 6.59 2.43 3.73
N LEU A 30 5.76 2.44 4.77
CA LEU A 30 4.82 1.37 5.07
C LEU A 30 3.45 1.73 4.50
N LEU A 31 2.88 0.85 3.68
CA LEU A 31 1.56 1.01 3.08
C LEU A 31 0.64 -0.10 3.56
N THR A 32 -0.42 0.24 4.28
CA THR A 32 -1.46 -0.74 4.63
C THR A 32 -2.58 -0.73 3.61
N GLY A 33 -3.29 -1.85 3.45
CA GLY A 33 -4.29 -2.00 2.41
C GLY A 33 -3.68 -2.06 1.01
N ALA A 34 -2.47 -2.61 0.91
CA ALA A 34 -1.67 -2.63 -0.32
C ALA A 34 -2.34 -3.35 -1.50
N ARG A 35 -3.28 -4.24 -1.23
CA ARG A 35 -4.02 -4.99 -2.26
C ARG A 35 -5.44 -4.47 -2.51
N GLY A 36 -5.83 -3.42 -1.81
CA GLY A 36 -7.04 -2.66 -2.08
C GLY A 36 -6.93 -1.82 -3.36
N PHE A 37 -8.01 -1.12 -3.72
CA PHE A 37 -8.05 -0.29 -4.94
C PHE A 37 -6.94 0.76 -4.97
N LEU A 38 -6.88 1.63 -3.96
CA LEU A 38 -5.83 2.66 -3.89
C LEU A 38 -4.45 2.08 -3.60
N GLY A 39 -4.36 1.03 -2.77
CA GLY A 39 -3.09 0.39 -2.44
C GLY A 39 -2.32 -0.09 -3.67
N ARG A 40 -3.01 -0.68 -4.64
CA ARG A 40 -2.39 -1.10 -5.91
C ARG A 40 -1.85 0.07 -6.72
N TYR A 41 -2.55 1.21 -6.74
CA TYR A 41 -2.03 2.43 -7.37
C TYR A 41 -0.74 2.88 -6.69
N PHE A 42 -0.72 2.97 -5.36
CA PHE A 42 0.50 3.34 -4.62
C PHE A 42 1.67 2.39 -4.92
N MET A 43 1.44 1.07 -4.91
CA MET A 43 2.47 0.09 -5.23
C MET A 43 3.09 0.33 -6.62
N GLU A 44 2.25 0.48 -7.65
CA GLU A 44 2.68 0.71 -9.03
C GLU A 44 3.34 2.09 -9.22
N ILE A 45 2.80 3.14 -8.57
CA ILE A 45 3.35 4.50 -8.65
C ILE A 45 4.77 4.53 -8.08
N PHE A 46 4.98 3.97 -6.87
CA PHE A 46 6.31 3.94 -6.28
C PHE A 46 7.28 3.04 -7.05
N ALA A 47 6.81 1.92 -7.60
CA ALA A 47 7.62 1.12 -8.51
C ALA A 47 8.07 1.91 -9.73
N ARG A 48 7.15 2.67 -10.35
CA ARG A 48 7.43 3.50 -11.52
C ARG A 48 8.32 4.71 -11.19
N LEU A 49 8.15 5.33 -10.02
CA LEU A 49 9.06 6.37 -9.52
C LEU A 49 10.47 5.83 -9.33
N ASN A 50 10.62 4.65 -8.75
CA ASN A 50 11.91 3.99 -8.58
C ASN A 50 12.59 3.69 -9.92
N GLU A 51 11.81 3.31 -10.92
CA GLU A 51 12.33 2.97 -12.25
C GLU A 51 12.77 4.20 -13.05
N ARG A 52 12.02 5.32 -12.96
CA ARG A 52 12.15 6.42 -13.92
C ARG A 52 12.64 7.75 -13.35
N VAL A 53 12.44 7.97 -12.05
CA VAL A 53 12.58 9.33 -11.48
C VAL A 53 13.58 9.40 -10.34
N LEU A 54 13.56 8.43 -9.42
CA LEU A 54 14.35 8.48 -8.20
C LEU A 54 15.74 7.89 -8.40
N GLU A 55 16.77 8.68 -8.10
CA GLU A 55 18.16 8.18 -8.09
C GLU A 55 18.40 7.19 -6.94
N GLN A 56 17.77 7.44 -5.80
CA GLN A 56 17.76 6.54 -4.65
C GLN A 56 16.34 5.95 -4.51
N PRO A 57 16.16 4.65 -4.76
CA PRO A 57 14.85 4.03 -4.70
C PRO A 57 14.19 4.16 -3.33
N VAL A 58 12.89 4.38 -3.32
CA VAL A 58 12.04 4.18 -2.15
C VAL A 58 11.98 2.68 -1.85
N ARG A 59 12.07 2.34 -0.56
CA ARG A 59 11.67 1.04 -0.05
C ARG A 59 10.21 1.11 0.37
N LEU A 60 9.33 0.46 -0.36
CA LEU A 60 7.91 0.37 -0.02
C LEU A 60 7.57 -1.02 0.51
N VAL A 61 6.96 -1.06 1.68
CA VAL A 61 6.48 -2.30 2.31
C VAL A 61 4.96 -2.27 2.38
N GLY A 62 4.32 -3.11 1.59
CA GLY A 62 2.86 -3.23 1.55
C GLY A 62 2.36 -4.29 2.51
N LEU A 63 1.41 -3.94 3.36
CA LEU A 63 0.67 -4.86 4.24
C LEU A 63 -0.76 -5.03 3.75
N ASP A 64 -1.25 -6.25 3.73
CA ASP A 64 -2.66 -6.57 3.47
C ASP A 64 -2.98 -7.97 4.01
N ASN A 65 -4.19 -8.16 4.52
CA ASN A 65 -4.67 -9.47 4.97
C ASN A 65 -5.42 -10.24 3.89
N LEU A 66 -5.58 -9.64 2.71
CA LEU A 66 -6.26 -10.19 1.52
C LEU A 66 -7.75 -10.50 1.71
N LEU A 67 -8.36 -10.10 2.83
CA LEU A 67 -9.76 -10.42 3.14
C LEU A 67 -10.73 -9.94 2.04
N THR A 68 -10.47 -8.76 1.49
CA THR A 68 -11.32 -8.15 0.45
C THR A 68 -10.64 -8.04 -0.92
N ALA A 69 -9.44 -8.59 -1.06
CA ALA A 69 -8.64 -8.44 -2.27
C ALA A 69 -9.22 -9.17 -3.51
N GLY A 70 -10.05 -10.18 -3.28
CA GLY A 70 -10.59 -11.02 -4.35
C GLY A 70 -9.51 -11.88 -5.03
N LYS A 71 -9.88 -12.64 -6.07
CA LYS A 71 -8.94 -13.52 -6.78
C LYS A 71 -7.81 -12.74 -7.46
N THR A 72 -8.14 -11.61 -8.09
CA THR A 72 -7.15 -10.76 -8.79
C THR A 72 -6.25 -9.99 -7.83
N GLY A 73 -6.71 -9.72 -6.60
CA GLY A 73 -5.93 -9.06 -5.57
C GLY A 73 -4.91 -9.96 -4.91
N ALA A 74 -5.10 -11.27 -4.95
CA ALA A 74 -4.16 -12.23 -4.40
C ALA A 74 -2.91 -12.44 -5.27
N GLU A 75 -2.96 -12.07 -6.56
CA GLU A 75 -1.79 -12.08 -7.43
C GLU A 75 -0.94 -10.83 -7.13
N ILE A 76 0.24 -11.03 -6.56
CA ILE A 76 1.12 -9.96 -6.13
C ILE A 76 2.24 -9.84 -7.15
N PRO A 77 2.29 -8.76 -7.96
CA PRO A 77 3.40 -8.52 -8.85
C PRO A 77 4.66 -8.20 -8.05
N GLU A 78 5.80 -8.70 -8.50
CA GLU A 78 7.09 -8.39 -7.94
C GLU A 78 7.67 -7.13 -8.60
N PHE A 79 8.08 -6.16 -7.78
CA PHE A 79 8.77 -4.96 -8.21
C PHE A 79 10.04 -4.75 -7.39
N PRO A 80 11.15 -4.34 -8.01
CA PRO A 80 12.36 -3.98 -7.27
C PRO A 80 12.09 -2.87 -6.23
N GLY A 81 12.50 -3.10 -4.99
CA GLY A 81 12.29 -2.15 -3.88
C GLY A 81 10.88 -2.12 -3.30
N ILE A 82 9.98 -2.98 -3.79
CA ILE A 82 8.61 -3.12 -3.27
C ILE A 82 8.48 -4.49 -2.61
N GLU A 83 8.15 -4.49 -1.34
CA GLU A 83 7.94 -5.71 -0.55
C GLU A 83 6.45 -5.88 -0.24
N PHE A 84 6.02 -7.10 -0.07
CA PHE A 84 4.66 -7.41 0.40
C PHE A 84 4.71 -8.36 1.59
N ILE A 85 3.93 -8.03 2.62
CA ILE A 85 3.77 -8.86 3.82
C ILE A 85 2.27 -9.12 4.01
N ASN A 86 1.87 -10.39 4.05
CA ASN A 86 0.51 -10.75 4.43
C ASN A 86 0.36 -10.53 5.94
N HIS A 87 -0.36 -9.48 6.32
CA HIS A 87 -0.55 -9.09 7.71
C HIS A 87 -1.88 -8.37 7.90
N ASP A 88 -2.56 -8.68 9.01
CA ASP A 88 -3.76 -7.97 9.43
C ASP A 88 -3.37 -6.82 10.37
N VAL A 89 -3.71 -5.59 9.99
CA VAL A 89 -3.32 -4.38 10.74
C VAL A 89 -3.88 -4.29 12.16
N ILE A 90 -4.89 -5.08 12.50
CA ILE A 90 -5.41 -5.17 13.88
C ILE A 90 -4.49 -6.01 14.79
N GLN A 91 -3.64 -6.83 14.20
CA GLN A 91 -2.65 -7.62 14.95
C GLN A 91 -1.40 -6.79 15.26
N PRO A 92 -0.68 -7.11 16.34
CA PRO A 92 0.59 -6.46 16.63
C PRO A 92 1.56 -6.57 15.45
N PHE A 93 2.18 -5.46 15.11
CA PHE A 93 3.22 -5.38 14.09
C PHE A 93 4.43 -4.64 14.65
N SER A 94 5.61 -5.13 14.35
CA SER A 94 6.86 -4.46 14.70
C SER A 94 7.71 -4.27 13.45
N TRP A 95 8.41 -3.17 13.41
CA TRP A 95 9.31 -2.84 12.31
C TRP A 95 10.71 -2.54 12.86
N ASP A 96 11.70 -3.25 12.35
CA ASP A 96 13.10 -3.04 12.71
C ASP A 96 13.80 -2.21 11.62
N GLY A 97 14.26 -1.03 11.96
CA GLY A 97 14.96 -0.12 11.07
C GLY A 97 14.23 1.19 10.83
N PRO A 98 14.73 2.02 9.90
CA PRO A 98 14.10 3.31 9.61
C PRO A 98 12.72 3.13 8.99
N LEU A 99 11.78 3.93 9.45
CA LEU A 99 10.44 4.09 8.89
C LEU A 99 10.15 5.58 8.79
N ASP A 100 10.08 6.10 7.57
CA ASP A 100 9.94 7.53 7.35
C ASP A 100 8.48 7.95 7.20
N TYR A 101 7.66 7.10 6.55
CA TYR A 101 6.25 7.40 6.30
C TYR A 101 5.38 6.16 6.48
N VAL A 102 4.15 6.39 6.95
CA VAL A 102 3.09 5.37 6.96
C VAL A 102 1.90 5.90 6.15
N ILE A 103 1.51 5.14 5.13
CA ILE A 103 0.28 5.37 4.37
C ILE A 103 -0.74 4.33 4.84
N HIS A 104 -1.66 4.75 5.71
CA HIS A 104 -2.68 3.85 6.23
C HIS A 104 -3.92 3.87 5.35
N ALA A 105 -3.97 2.97 4.35
CA ALA A 105 -5.07 2.82 3.41
C ALA A 105 -5.89 1.53 3.63
N ALA A 106 -5.59 0.76 4.67
CA ALA A 106 -6.40 -0.38 5.04
C ALA A 106 -7.78 0.07 5.52
N GLY A 107 -8.81 -0.53 4.97
CA GLY A 107 -10.19 -0.25 5.33
C GLY A 107 -11.14 -1.15 4.55
N ILE A 108 -12.28 -1.51 5.16
CA ILE A 108 -13.32 -2.29 4.51
C ILE A 108 -14.40 -1.31 4.02
N ALA A 109 -14.28 -0.88 2.76
CA ALA A 109 -15.11 0.18 2.19
C ALA A 109 -16.33 -0.34 1.38
N SER A 110 -16.29 -1.60 0.91
CA SER A 110 -17.39 -2.18 0.13
C SER A 110 -18.61 -2.49 1.01
N PRO A 111 -19.83 -2.04 0.61
CA PRO A 111 -21.06 -2.34 1.33
C PRO A 111 -21.30 -3.84 1.58
N TYR A 112 -20.90 -4.66 0.64
CA TYR A 112 -20.98 -6.12 0.80
C TYR A 112 -20.10 -6.59 1.98
N TYR A 113 -18.86 -6.16 2.02
CA TYR A 113 -17.90 -6.61 3.04
C TYR A 113 -18.14 -5.98 4.41
N TYR A 114 -18.42 -4.68 4.52
CA TYR A 114 -18.64 -4.09 5.85
C TYR A 114 -19.96 -4.54 6.50
N ARG A 115 -20.91 -5.04 5.71
CA ARG A 115 -22.10 -5.73 6.26
C ARG A 115 -21.79 -7.14 6.73
N ALA A 116 -20.92 -7.85 6.00
CA ALA A 116 -20.52 -9.20 6.34
C ALA A 116 -19.55 -9.23 7.54
N TYR A 117 -18.71 -8.21 7.66
CA TYR A 117 -17.64 -8.09 8.64
C TYR A 117 -17.69 -6.75 9.41
N PRO A 118 -18.78 -6.46 10.15
CA PRO A 118 -18.95 -5.15 10.78
C PRO A 118 -17.97 -4.88 11.92
N LEU A 119 -17.61 -5.90 12.69
CA LEU A 119 -16.63 -5.77 13.78
C LEU A 119 -15.22 -5.57 13.25
N GLU A 120 -14.85 -6.34 12.24
CA GLU A 120 -13.55 -6.21 11.57
C GLU A 120 -13.42 -4.83 10.93
N THR A 121 -14.50 -4.29 10.35
CA THR A 121 -14.52 -2.93 9.79
C THR A 121 -14.23 -1.89 10.87
N LEU A 122 -14.84 -2.01 12.03
CA LEU A 122 -14.59 -1.12 13.17
C LEU A 122 -13.16 -1.27 13.70
N GLU A 123 -12.70 -2.49 13.87
CA GLU A 123 -11.37 -2.80 14.39
C GLU A 123 -10.26 -2.28 13.46
N VAL A 124 -10.40 -2.41 12.14
CA VAL A 124 -9.44 -1.85 11.20
C VAL A 124 -9.35 -0.32 11.36
N ALA A 125 -10.49 0.35 11.52
CA ALA A 125 -10.52 1.80 11.66
C ALA A 125 -9.93 2.30 12.99
N ILE A 126 -10.10 1.57 14.08
CA ILE A 126 -9.67 1.99 15.44
C ILE A 126 -8.33 1.35 15.81
N THR A 127 -8.31 0.03 15.93
CA THR A 127 -7.13 -0.72 16.37
C THR A 127 -6.04 -0.67 15.32
N GLY A 128 -6.41 -0.84 14.03
CA GLY A 128 -5.47 -0.73 12.93
C GLY A 128 -4.79 0.63 12.88
N THR A 129 -5.55 1.72 12.98
CA THR A 129 -4.99 3.08 13.00
C THR A 129 -4.06 3.28 14.21
N ARG A 130 -4.47 2.82 15.39
CA ARG A 130 -3.62 2.89 16.59
C ARG A 130 -2.30 2.17 16.37
N ARG A 131 -2.31 0.94 15.85
CA ARG A 131 -1.09 0.17 15.59
C ARG A 131 -0.12 0.90 14.66
N MET A 132 -0.65 1.57 13.65
CA MET A 132 0.18 2.34 12.71
C MET A 132 0.75 3.61 13.33
N LEU A 133 0.06 4.22 14.29
CA LEU A 133 0.55 5.39 15.03
C LEU A 133 1.58 5.04 16.12
N GLU A 134 1.62 3.79 16.55
CA GLU A 134 2.56 3.29 17.56
C GLU A 134 3.91 2.84 16.96
N LEU A 135 4.05 2.79 15.62
CA LEU A 135 5.30 2.47 14.92
C LEU A 135 6.24 3.67 14.89
#